data_f3099690855eb97cc796f5f6bd6ec527
#
_entry.id   f3099690855eb97cc796f5f6bd6ec527
#
_cell.length_a   1.000
_cell.length_b   1.000
_cell.length_c   1.000
_cell.angle_alpha   90.00
_cell.angle_beta   90.00
_cell.angle_gamma   90.00
#
_symmetry.space_group_name_H-M   'P 1'
#
loop_
_entity.id
_entity.type
_entity.pdbx_description
1 polymer ?
#
loop_
_entity_poly.entity_id
_entity_poly.type
_entity_poly.pdbx_seq_one_letter_code
_entity_poly.pdbx_strand_id
1 'polypeptide(L)'
;MKELEYTIYLKDKAQLSPDSYLLKFSSPELAGQFQPGQFLEVDCGGYIFRPFGLMAQDPDQGEICLGVKVVGPRSLYLTKLPLGQAVKVHAPLGQGFRLDGYEELIAVGGGSGIFPLYELLHACKQQGIQTYLICGFRSEREAYPRELFVPLESEVYFSSDQGGLDFSGHAGACLENFAADRSFSSKTLLAACGPMPLLKFVRDFARKKQVDCQLSLEENMACGLGLCAGCSVDVRAENGDIARVRCCLEGPVFDGRRLVFPTD
;
A
#
# COMPACT_ATOMS: atom_id res chain seq x y z
N MET A 1 15.89 19.13 -13.36
CA MET A 1 15.39 18.44 -12.14
C MET A 1 13.90 18.27 -12.31
N LYS A 2 13.37 17.06 -12.03
CA LYS A 2 11.90 16.85 -12.02
C LYS A 2 11.34 17.67 -10.86
N GLU A 3 10.28 18.41 -11.11
CA GLU A 3 9.54 19.10 -10.05
C GLU A 3 8.99 18.05 -9.10
N LEU A 4 9.15 18.25 -7.81
CA LEU A 4 8.69 17.30 -6.78
C LEU A 4 7.65 17.94 -5.85
N GLU A 5 7.57 19.28 -5.79
CA GLU A 5 6.57 19.98 -4.98
C GLU A 5 5.36 20.35 -5.84
N TYR A 6 4.16 19.93 -5.38
CA TYR A 6 2.90 20.23 -6.05
C TYR A 6 1.89 20.75 -5.02
N THR A 7 0.87 21.44 -5.52
CA THR A 7 -0.29 21.83 -4.74
C THR A 7 -1.51 21.08 -5.24
N ILE A 8 -2.14 20.29 -4.37
CA ILE A 8 -3.35 19.53 -4.66
C ILE A 8 -4.54 20.12 -3.91
N TYR A 9 -5.75 19.93 -4.42
CA TYR A 9 -6.95 20.55 -3.85
C TYR A 9 -7.96 19.47 -3.45
N LEU A 10 -8.41 19.47 -2.18
CA LEU A 10 -9.38 18.49 -1.70
C LEU A 10 -10.72 18.66 -2.42
N LYS A 11 -11.11 17.67 -3.23
CA LYS A 11 -12.33 17.69 -4.04
C LYS A 11 -13.49 16.98 -3.36
N ASP A 12 -13.22 15.85 -2.72
CA ASP A 12 -14.23 15.03 -2.06
C ASP A 12 -13.62 14.21 -0.91
N LYS A 13 -14.46 13.77 0.03
CA LYS A 13 -14.08 12.88 1.11
C LYS A 13 -15.23 11.96 1.54
N ALA A 14 -14.93 10.70 1.79
CA ALA A 14 -15.86 9.71 2.29
C ALA A 14 -15.28 8.99 3.51
N GLN A 15 -16.09 8.69 4.50
CA GLN A 15 -15.69 7.84 5.61
C GLN A 15 -15.92 6.37 5.24
N LEU A 16 -14.88 5.54 5.39
CA LEU A 16 -14.91 4.12 5.07
C LEU A 16 -15.15 3.24 6.30
N SER A 17 -14.61 3.66 7.44
CA SER A 17 -14.76 3.01 8.75
C SER A 17 -14.67 4.06 9.86
N PRO A 18 -14.85 3.74 11.15
CA PRO A 18 -14.81 4.74 12.22
C PRO A 18 -13.56 5.62 12.26
N ASP A 19 -12.43 5.10 11.75
CA ASP A 19 -11.13 5.79 11.78
C ASP A 19 -10.47 5.91 10.40
N SER A 20 -11.13 5.49 9.32
CA SER A 20 -10.54 5.47 7.97
C SER A 20 -11.39 6.27 6.98
N TYR A 21 -10.72 7.02 6.13
CA TYR A 21 -11.31 7.96 5.18
C TYR A 21 -10.66 7.81 3.80
N LEU A 22 -11.46 8.08 2.78
CA LEU A 22 -11.04 8.29 1.42
C LEU A 22 -11.00 9.79 1.17
N LEU A 23 -9.87 10.32 0.71
CA LEU A 23 -9.71 11.72 0.35
C LEU A 23 -9.35 11.81 -1.12
N LYS A 24 -10.20 12.45 -1.91
CA LYS A 24 -9.99 12.67 -3.34
C LYS A 24 -9.52 14.10 -3.59
N PHE A 25 -8.42 14.24 -4.31
CA PHE A 25 -7.82 15.52 -4.64
C PHE A 25 -7.82 15.77 -6.14
N SER A 26 -8.10 17.00 -6.55
CA SER A 26 -7.81 17.48 -7.89
C SER A 26 -6.32 17.75 -8.03
N SER A 27 -5.68 17.14 -8.99
CA SER A 27 -4.26 17.27 -9.30
C SER A 27 -3.97 16.80 -10.73
N PRO A 28 -4.37 17.58 -11.75
CA PRO A 28 -4.14 17.21 -13.15
C PRO A 28 -2.67 16.95 -13.49
N GLU A 29 -1.76 17.65 -12.81
CA GLU A 29 -0.32 17.53 -13.01
C GLU A 29 0.27 16.23 -12.47
N LEU A 30 -0.34 15.61 -11.43
CA LEU A 30 0.14 14.40 -10.80
C LEU A 30 -0.60 13.14 -11.26
N ALA A 31 -1.86 13.28 -11.61
CA ALA A 31 -2.68 12.16 -12.04
C ALA A 31 -2.06 11.49 -13.29
N GLY A 32 -1.79 10.18 -13.18
CA GLY A 32 -1.10 9.40 -14.21
C GLY A 32 0.43 9.36 -14.09
N GLN A 33 1.05 10.05 -13.11
CA GLN A 33 2.49 10.03 -12.92
C GLN A 33 2.98 8.93 -11.95
N PHE A 34 2.09 8.34 -11.17
CA PHE A 34 2.46 7.33 -10.18
C PHE A 34 2.53 5.93 -10.77
N GLN A 35 3.52 5.18 -10.31
CA GLN A 35 3.52 3.72 -10.40
C GLN A 35 2.81 3.13 -9.18
N PRO A 36 2.11 1.99 -9.31
CA PRO A 36 1.47 1.31 -8.18
C PRO A 36 2.46 1.06 -7.03
N GLY A 37 2.08 1.42 -5.81
CA GLY A 37 2.93 1.28 -4.63
C GLY A 37 3.84 2.47 -4.32
N GLN A 38 3.93 3.47 -5.20
CA GLN A 38 4.57 4.75 -4.87
C GLN A 38 3.72 5.55 -3.88
N PHE A 39 4.35 6.53 -3.24
CA PHE A 39 3.75 7.36 -2.21
C PHE A 39 3.97 8.84 -2.47
N LEU A 40 3.34 9.65 -1.66
CA LEU A 40 3.58 11.09 -1.59
C LEU A 40 3.74 11.52 -0.14
N GLU A 41 4.53 12.55 0.11
CA GLU A 41 4.57 13.24 1.38
C GLU A 41 3.62 14.43 1.36
N VAL A 42 2.76 14.51 2.37
CA VAL A 42 1.65 15.48 2.47
C VAL A 42 1.86 16.42 3.63
N ASP A 43 1.68 17.73 3.40
CA ASP A 43 1.63 18.73 4.47
C ASP A 43 0.36 18.52 5.32
N CYS A 44 0.57 18.08 6.54
CA CYS A 44 -0.47 17.83 7.54
C CYS A 44 -0.50 18.90 8.64
N GLY A 45 -0.13 20.14 8.30
CA GLY A 45 -0.11 21.27 9.24
C GLY A 45 0.98 21.16 10.31
N GLY A 46 2.17 20.66 9.98
CA GLY A 46 3.29 20.50 10.90
C GLY A 46 4.63 20.82 10.28
N TYR A 47 5.70 20.62 11.04
CA TYR A 47 7.08 20.89 10.56
C TYR A 47 7.57 19.84 9.56
N ILE A 48 7.00 18.65 9.57
CA ILE A 48 7.41 17.51 8.73
C ILE A 48 6.18 16.98 8.02
N PHE A 49 6.28 16.81 6.72
CA PHE A 49 5.27 16.16 5.89
C PHE A 49 5.09 14.69 6.32
N ARG A 50 4.01 14.07 5.92
CA ARG A 50 3.71 12.67 6.27
C ARG A 50 3.54 11.83 5.01
N PRO A 51 4.15 10.63 4.97
CA PRO A 51 4.01 9.73 3.84
C PRO A 51 2.63 9.09 3.80
N PHE A 52 2.04 9.06 2.61
CA PHE A 52 0.83 8.32 2.29
C PHE A 52 1.02 7.57 0.97
N GLY A 53 0.77 6.27 0.98
CA GLY A 53 0.70 5.51 -0.27
C GLY A 53 -0.44 6.02 -1.16
N LEU A 54 -0.17 6.15 -2.45
CA LEU A 54 -1.25 6.44 -3.39
C LEU A 54 -2.25 5.28 -3.39
N MET A 55 -3.53 5.59 -3.23
CA MET A 55 -4.59 4.57 -3.33
C MET A 55 -5.07 4.40 -4.75
N ALA A 56 -5.34 5.51 -5.46
CA ALA A 56 -5.80 5.48 -6.85
C ALA A 56 -5.46 6.80 -7.55
N GLN A 57 -5.42 6.76 -8.88
CA GLN A 57 -5.34 7.94 -9.73
C GLN A 57 -6.30 7.78 -10.92
N ASP A 58 -6.82 8.92 -11.38
CA ASP A 58 -7.65 9.02 -12.57
C ASP A 58 -7.10 10.15 -13.46
N PRO A 59 -6.26 9.83 -14.46
CA PRO A 59 -5.68 10.83 -15.36
C PRO A 59 -6.72 11.61 -16.17
N ASP A 60 -7.84 10.96 -16.52
CA ASP A 60 -8.89 11.58 -17.35
C ASP A 60 -9.65 12.66 -16.55
N GLN A 61 -9.82 12.46 -15.25
CA GLN A 61 -10.43 13.44 -14.36
C GLN A 61 -9.40 14.38 -13.69
N GLY A 62 -8.11 14.10 -13.86
CA GLY A 62 -7.04 14.85 -13.17
C GLY A 62 -7.10 14.67 -11.66
N GLU A 63 -7.36 13.47 -11.18
CA GLU A 63 -7.61 13.18 -9.76
C GLU A 63 -6.62 12.16 -9.19
N ILE A 64 -6.29 12.34 -7.91
CA ILE A 64 -5.60 11.33 -7.09
C ILE A 64 -6.40 11.07 -5.81
N CYS A 65 -6.27 9.86 -5.28
CA CYS A 65 -7.01 9.41 -4.11
C CYS A 65 -6.08 8.85 -3.04
N LEU A 66 -6.30 9.27 -1.80
CA LEU A 66 -5.57 8.79 -0.63
C LEU A 66 -6.52 8.08 0.33
N GLY A 67 -6.14 6.89 0.78
CA GLY A 67 -6.73 6.26 1.94
C GLY A 67 -6.02 6.74 3.20
N VAL A 68 -6.77 7.28 4.16
CA VAL A 68 -6.21 7.87 5.37
C VAL A 68 -6.82 7.20 6.60
N LYS A 69 -6.00 6.45 7.35
CA LYS A 69 -6.37 5.97 8.68
C LYS A 69 -5.95 7.00 9.74
N VAL A 70 -6.88 7.36 10.62
CA VAL A 70 -6.62 8.30 11.71
C VAL A 70 -5.88 7.57 12.83
N VAL A 71 -4.57 7.79 12.89
CA VAL A 71 -3.68 7.23 13.93
C VAL A 71 -3.10 8.29 14.85
N GLY A 72 -3.38 9.58 14.58
CA GLY A 72 -2.85 10.68 15.36
C GLY A 72 -3.31 12.05 14.84
N PRO A 73 -2.82 13.16 15.44
CA PRO A 73 -3.30 14.49 15.13
C PRO A 73 -3.06 14.92 13.68
N ARG A 74 -2.02 14.40 13.02
CA ARG A 74 -1.70 14.78 11.62
C ARG A 74 -2.63 14.12 10.61
N SER A 75 -2.91 12.82 10.74
CA SER A 75 -3.90 12.15 9.90
C SER A 75 -5.32 12.67 10.20
N LEU A 76 -5.64 12.99 11.46
CA LEU A 76 -6.91 13.64 11.80
C LEU A 76 -7.06 15.02 11.15
N TYR A 77 -5.98 15.82 11.08
CA TYR A 77 -6.00 17.12 10.40
C TYR A 77 -6.44 16.99 8.95
N LEU A 78 -5.88 16.04 8.19
CA LEU A 78 -6.26 15.83 6.78
C LEU A 78 -7.76 15.52 6.62
N THR A 79 -8.33 14.68 7.50
CA THR A 79 -9.74 14.29 7.38
C THR A 79 -10.70 15.45 7.71
N LYS A 80 -10.22 16.50 8.40
CA LYS A 80 -11.00 17.69 8.77
C LYS A 80 -10.87 18.85 7.79
N LEU A 81 -10.02 18.75 6.78
CA LEU A 81 -9.89 19.81 5.78
C LEU A 81 -11.23 20.12 5.11
N PRO A 82 -11.56 21.39 4.87
CA PRO A 82 -12.72 21.75 4.07
C PRO A 82 -12.49 21.41 2.60
N LEU A 83 -13.56 21.16 1.85
CA LEU A 83 -13.48 21.00 0.40
C LEU A 83 -12.91 22.26 -0.25
N GLY A 84 -12.10 22.08 -1.29
CA GLY A 84 -11.37 23.16 -1.96
C GLY A 84 -10.06 23.56 -1.28
N GLN A 85 -9.73 23.01 -0.11
CA GLN A 85 -8.49 23.32 0.59
C GLN A 85 -7.28 22.88 -0.22
N ALA A 86 -6.35 23.81 -0.41
CA ALA A 86 -5.02 23.54 -0.99
C ALA A 86 -4.12 22.82 0.02
N VAL A 87 -3.41 21.80 -0.44
CA VAL A 87 -2.44 21.02 0.34
C VAL A 87 -1.17 20.88 -0.47
N LYS A 88 -0.02 21.16 0.14
CA LYS A 88 1.29 20.93 -0.48
C LYS A 88 1.69 19.47 -0.34
N VAL A 89 2.31 18.93 -1.39
CA VAL A 89 2.81 17.55 -1.42
C VAL A 89 4.15 17.47 -2.14
N HIS A 90 4.97 16.49 -1.76
CA HIS A 90 6.09 16.03 -2.56
C HIS A 90 5.73 14.69 -3.20
N ALA A 91 5.79 14.59 -4.51
CA ALA A 91 5.30 13.43 -5.27
C ALA A 91 5.87 13.38 -6.71
N PRO A 92 5.82 12.22 -7.39
CA PRO A 92 5.73 10.89 -6.81
C PRO A 92 7.05 10.46 -6.18
N LEU A 93 7.00 9.66 -5.12
CA LEU A 93 8.17 9.25 -4.35
C LEU A 93 8.28 7.72 -4.27
N GLY A 94 9.52 7.24 -4.14
CA GLY A 94 9.84 5.83 -3.96
C GLY A 94 9.73 4.98 -5.22
N GLN A 95 9.88 3.66 -5.04
CA GLN A 95 9.80 2.62 -6.07
C GLN A 95 8.49 1.85 -5.92
N GLY A 96 7.81 1.59 -7.03
CA GLY A 96 6.55 0.85 -7.07
C GLY A 96 6.72 -0.66 -7.24
N PHE A 97 5.59 -1.35 -7.31
CA PHE A 97 5.50 -2.77 -7.64
C PHE A 97 5.90 -3.01 -9.10
N ARG A 98 6.50 -4.17 -9.36
CA ARG A 98 6.84 -4.65 -10.70
C ARG A 98 5.92 -5.80 -11.08
N LEU A 99 5.28 -5.69 -12.24
CA LEU A 99 4.30 -6.66 -12.72
C LEU A 99 4.78 -7.47 -13.92
N ASP A 100 5.99 -7.18 -14.43
CA ASP A 100 6.51 -7.81 -15.65
C ASP A 100 6.64 -9.34 -15.49
N GLY A 101 5.99 -10.08 -16.39
CA GLY A 101 6.08 -11.53 -16.45
C GLY A 101 5.09 -12.28 -15.56
N TYR A 102 4.26 -11.59 -14.76
CA TYR A 102 3.25 -12.23 -13.92
C TYR A 102 1.88 -12.29 -14.63
N GLU A 103 1.15 -13.37 -14.38
CA GLU A 103 -0.20 -13.61 -14.89
C GLU A 103 -1.24 -13.67 -13.76
N GLU A 104 -0.77 -13.85 -12.52
CA GLU A 104 -1.59 -13.91 -11.33
C GLU A 104 -0.99 -13.07 -10.20
N LEU A 105 -1.82 -12.30 -9.52
CA LEU A 105 -1.46 -11.54 -8.32
C LEU A 105 -2.37 -11.93 -7.15
N ILE A 106 -1.76 -12.25 -6.02
CA ILE A 106 -2.42 -12.41 -4.74
C ILE A 106 -1.96 -11.26 -3.83
N ALA A 107 -2.83 -10.30 -3.62
CA ALA A 107 -2.56 -9.13 -2.77
C ALA A 107 -3.08 -9.38 -1.35
N VAL A 108 -2.25 -9.06 -0.34
CA VAL A 108 -2.60 -9.23 1.08
C VAL A 108 -2.42 -7.90 1.80
N GLY A 109 -3.51 -7.28 2.20
CA GLY A 109 -3.51 -5.98 2.88
C GLY A 109 -3.98 -6.08 4.33
N GLY A 110 -3.28 -5.41 5.26
CA GLY A 110 -3.68 -5.29 6.66
C GLY A 110 -4.10 -3.86 7.00
N GLY A 111 -5.38 -3.63 7.33
CA GLY A 111 -5.87 -2.30 7.69
C GLY A 111 -5.59 -1.25 6.61
N SER A 112 -4.86 -0.17 6.95
CA SER A 112 -4.45 0.88 6.00
C SER A 112 -3.55 0.39 4.86
N GLY A 113 -2.85 -0.73 5.04
CA GLY A 113 -2.03 -1.33 3.98
C GLY A 113 -2.82 -1.83 2.76
N ILE A 114 -4.15 -1.88 2.85
CA ILE A 114 -5.01 -2.18 1.71
C ILE A 114 -4.99 -1.03 0.68
N PHE A 115 -4.85 0.22 1.12
CA PHE A 115 -4.91 1.38 0.24
C PHE A 115 -3.83 1.39 -0.86
N PRO A 116 -2.52 1.20 -0.57
CA PRO A 116 -1.51 1.14 -1.62
C PRO A 116 -1.67 -0.03 -2.60
N LEU A 117 -2.39 -1.08 -2.20
CA LEU A 117 -2.65 -2.23 -3.07
C LEU A 117 -3.79 -1.98 -4.06
N TYR A 118 -4.63 -0.96 -3.84
CA TYR A 118 -5.75 -0.66 -4.73
C TYR A 118 -5.28 -0.31 -6.15
N GLU A 119 -4.32 0.61 -6.27
CA GLU A 119 -3.75 1.01 -7.58
C GLU A 119 -3.00 -0.15 -8.24
N LEU A 120 -2.36 -1.03 -7.46
CA LEU A 120 -1.72 -2.23 -7.97
C LEU A 120 -2.74 -3.17 -8.63
N LEU A 121 -3.87 -3.42 -7.97
CA LEU A 121 -4.94 -4.26 -8.50
C LEU A 121 -5.58 -3.62 -9.74
N HIS A 122 -5.76 -2.29 -9.74
CA HIS A 122 -6.24 -1.56 -10.91
C HIS A 122 -5.29 -1.71 -12.11
N ALA A 123 -3.98 -1.57 -11.89
CA ALA A 123 -2.98 -1.78 -12.93
C ALA A 123 -2.95 -3.24 -13.44
N CYS A 124 -3.14 -4.22 -12.56
CA CYS A 124 -3.27 -5.63 -12.94
C CYS A 124 -4.49 -5.87 -13.85
N LYS A 125 -5.64 -5.30 -13.49
CA LYS A 125 -6.85 -5.38 -14.34
C LYS A 125 -6.59 -4.83 -15.74
N GLN A 126 -5.92 -3.68 -15.85
CA GLN A 126 -5.58 -3.08 -17.17
C GLN A 126 -4.64 -3.96 -17.99
N GLN A 127 -3.80 -4.77 -17.34
CA GLN A 127 -2.87 -5.70 -18.00
C GLN A 127 -3.43 -7.12 -18.19
N GLY A 128 -4.68 -7.38 -17.78
CA GLY A 128 -5.30 -8.71 -17.86
C GLY A 128 -4.72 -9.74 -16.88
N ILE A 129 -4.07 -9.29 -15.82
CA ILE A 129 -3.51 -10.15 -14.76
C ILE A 129 -4.66 -10.56 -13.83
N GLN A 130 -4.82 -11.84 -13.56
CA GLN A 130 -5.81 -12.35 -12.61
C GLN A 130 -5.47 -11.92 -11.19
N THR A 131 -6.46 -11.42 -10.43
CA THR A 131 -6.21 -10.85 -9.11
C THR A 131 -7.09 -11.43 -8.02
N TYR A 132 -6.47 -11.62 -6.85
CA TYR A 132 -7.11 -11.98 -5.59
C TYR A 132 -6.67 -10.97 -4.52
N LEU A 133 -7.60 -10.52 -3.68
CA LEU A 133 -7.31 -9.60 -2.61
C LEU A 133 -7.76 -10.17 -1.27
N ILE A 134 -6.85 -10.29 -0.33
CA ILE A 134 -7.14 -10.63 1.06
C ILE A 134 -7.02 -9.35 1.90
N CYS A 135 -8.14 -8.91 2.47
CA CYS A 135 -8.24 -7.75 3.34
C CYS A 135 -8.30 -8.19 4.79
N GLY A 136 -7.30 -7.86 5.59
CA GLY A 136 -7.26 -8.16 7.01
C GLY A 136 -7.64 -6.97 7.89
N PHE A 137 -8.56 -7.19 8.82
CA PHE A 137 -9.01 -6.19 9.78
C PHE A 137 -8.92 -6.75 11.20
N ARG A 138 -8.89 -5.87 12.19
CA ARG A 138 -8.96 -6.28 13.59
C ARG A 138 -10.38 -6.75 13.96
N SER A 139 -11.39 -6.08 13.44
CA SER A 139 -12.80 -6.39 13.68
C SER A 139 -13.64 -6.06 12.44
N GLU A 140 -14.84 -6.63 12.34
CA GLU A 140 -15.83 -6.30 11.31
C GLU A 140 -16.12 -4.79 11.24
N ARG A 141 -16.13 -4.10 12.39
CA ARG A 141 -16.38 -2.67 12.47
C ARG A 141 -15.32 -1.82 11.74
N GLU A 142 -14.10 -2.33 11.62
CA GLU A 142 -13.00 -1.65 10.91
C GLU A 142 -12.96 -1.98 9.41
N ALA A 143 -13.78 -2.92 8.96
CA ALA A 143 -13.81 -3.34 7.55
C ALA A 143 -14.30 -2.21 6.65
N TYR A 144 -13.72 -2.14 5.46
CA TYR A 144 -14.15 -1.18 4.44
C TYR A 144 -15.35 -1.72 3.66
N PRO A 145 -16.20 -0.84 3.09
CA PRO A 145 -17.31 -1.27 2.25
C PRO A 145 -16.84 -2.14 1.08
N ARG A 146 -17.52 -3.25 0.81
CA ARG A 146 -17.17 -4.16 -0.30
C ARG A 146 -17.29 -3.49 -1.66
N GLU A 147 -18.20 -2.54 -1.77
CA GLU A 147 -18.45 -1.74 -2.96
C GLU A 147 -17.20 -0.98 -3.42
N LEU A 148 -16.30 -0.66 -2.49
CA LEU A 148 -15.00 -0.03 -2.80
C LEU A 148 -14.17 -0.86 -3.78
N PHE A 149 -14.29 -2.19 -3.73
CA PHE A 149 -13.45 -3.11 -4.50
C PHE A 149 -14.10 -3.61 -5.79
N VAL A 150 -15.40 -3.35 -6.00
CA VAL A 150 -16.12 -3.78 -7.22
C VAL A 150 -15.43 -3.31 -8.51
N PRO A 151 -14.89 -2.07 -8.61
CA PRO A 151 -14.24 -1.61 -9.84
C PRO A 151 -12.96 -2.38 -10.19
N LEU A 152 -12.35 -3.09 -9.23
CA LEU A 152 -11.11 -3.84 -9.42
C LEU A 152 -11.32 -5.18 -10.14
N GLU A 153 -12.55 -5.70 -10.14
CA GLU A 153 -12.89 -7.04 -10.68
C GLU A 153 -12.05 -8.18 -10.06
N SER A 154 -11.54 -7.95 -8.85
CA SER A 154 -10.78 -8.92 -8.09
C SER A 154 -11.70 -9.79 -7.24
N GLU A 155 -11.31 -11.05 -7.02
CA GLU A 155 -11.96 -11.88 -5.99
C GLU A 155 -11.44 -11.45 -4.62
N VAL A 156 -12.34 -10.97 -3.74
CA VAL A 156 -12.00 -10.32 -2.48
C VAL A 156 -12.44 -11.13 -1.27
N TYR A 157 -11.50 -11.41 -0.37
CA TYR A 157 -11.70 -12.12 0.89
C TYR A 157 -11.47 -11.19 2.08
N PHE A 158 -12.43 -11.07 2.96
CA PHE A 158 -12.32 -10.28 4.17
C PHE A 158 -12.05 -11.17 5.37
N SER A 159 -10.99 -10.88 6.13
CA SER A 159 -10.66 -11.55 7.37
C SER A 159 -10.69 -10.60 8.56
N SER A 160 -11.04 -11.12 9.73
CA SER A 160 -11.08 -10.37 10.98
C SER A 160 -10.55 -11.21 12.15
N ASP A 161 -9.65 -10.62 12.94
CA ASP A 161 -9.13 -11.26 14.16
C ASP A 161 -10.25 -11.60 15.17
N GLN A 162 -11.31 -10.79 15.20
CA GLN A 162 -12.45 -10.95 16.09
C GLN A 162 -13.62 -11.73 15.47
N GLY A 163 -13.50 -12.18 14.21
CA GLY A 163 -14.55 -12.83 13.45
C GLY A 163 -15.57 -11.86 12.84
N GLY A 164 -16.69 -12.39 12.35
CA GLY A 164 -17.77 -11.59 11.75
C GLY A 164 -17.61 -11.28 10.26
N LEU A 165 -16.50 -11.70 9.62
CA LEU A 165 -16.26 -11.57 8.19
C LEU A 165 -16.14 -12.95 7.52
N ASP A 166 -15.74 -13.00 6.24
CA ASP A 166 -15.62 -14.25 5.46
C ASP A 166 -14.71 -15.27 6.13
N PHE A 167 -13.65 -14.79 6.79
CA PHE A 167 -12.69 -15.62 7.51
C PHE A 167 -12.46 -15.09 8.92
N SER A 168 -12.58 -15.96 9.92
CA SER A 168 -12.25 -15.65 11.32
C SER A 168 -10.78 -15.93 11.58
N GLY A 169 -9.98 -14.88 11.72
CA GLY A 169 -8.54 -14.94 11.92
C GLY A 169 -7.81 -13.82 11.17
N HIS A 170 -6.51 -13.73 11.35
CA HIS A 170 -5.69 -12.69 10.70
C HIS A 170 -5.49 -12.98 9.21
N ALA A 171 -5.14 -11.94 8.42
CA ALA A 171 -4.96 -12.04 6.97
C ALA A 171 -3.96 -13.12 6.53
N GLY A 172 -2.92 -13.39 7.30
CA GLY A 172 -1.97 -14.46 7.02
C GLY A 172 -2.61 -15.85 7.11
N ALA A 173 -3.45 -16.12 8.12
CA ALA A 173 -4.20 -17.37 8.22
C ALA A 173 -5.24 -17.50 7.09
N CYS A 174 -5.86 -16.39 6.68
CA CYS A 174 -6.73 -16.35 5.52
C CYS A 174 -5.97 -16.70 4.24
N LEU A 175 -4.73 -16.19 4.06
CA LEU A 175 -3.86 -16.56 2.95
C LEU A 175 -3.51 -18.06 2.95
N GLU A 176 -3.19 -18.64 4.11
CA GLU A 176 -2.95 -20.09 4.20
C GLU A 176 -4.18 -20.92 3.81
N ASN A 177 -5.35 -20.52 4.29
CA ASN A 177 -6.62 -21.17 3.94
C ASN A 177 -6.93 -21.03 2.44
N PHE A 178 -6.78 -19.83 1.88
CA PHE A 178 -6.94 -19.57 0.45
C PHE A 178 -6.00 -20.43 -0.41
N ALA A 179 -4.79 -20.68 0.07
CA ALA A 179 -3.74 -21.42 -0.61
C ALA A 179 -3.73 -22.94 -0.34
N ALA A 180 -4.64 -23.46 0.46
CA ALA A 180 -4.61 -24.86 0.91
C ALA A 180 -4.65 -25.86 -0.27
N ASP A 181 -5.52 -25.61 -1.24
CA ASP A 181 -5.73 -26.48 -2.40
C ASP A 181 -5.24 -25.84 -3.72
N ARG A 182 -4.40 -24.76 -3.63
CA ARG A 182 -3.88 -24.05 -4.79
C ARG A 182 -2.42 -24.40 -5.07
N SER A 183 -2.12 -24.53 -6.35
CA SER A 183 -0.73 -24.59 -6.85
C SER A 183 -0.35 -23.21 -7.39
N PHE A 184 0.85 -22.77 -7.07
CA PHE A 184 1.40 -21.52 -7.59
C PHE A 184 2.38 -21.82 -8.73
N SER A 185 2.40 -20.95 -9.71
CA SER A 185 3.34 -20.99 -10.82
C SER A 185 4.47 -19.96 -10.63
N SER A 186 5.49 -20.03 -11.48
CA SER A 186 6.52 -18.98 -11.56
C SER A 186 5.98 -17.61 -12.06
N LYS A 187 4.71 -17.58 -12.49
CA LYS A 187 4.01 -16.37 -12.93
C LYS A 187 3.02 -15.83 -11.88
N THR A 188 3.04 -16.38 -10.68
CA THR A 188 2.27 -15.89 -9.55
C THR A 188 3.12 -14.93 -8.72
N LEU A 189 2.58 -13.77 -8.39
CA LEU A 189 3.17 -12.79 -7.49
C LEU A 189 2.35 -12.68 -6.20
N LEU A 190 3.00 -12.74 -5.04
CA LEU A 190 2.44 -12.29 -3.78
C LEU A 190 2.83 -10.82 -3.55
N ALA A 191 1.87 -9.95 -3.32
CA ALA A 191 2.12 -8.56 -2.92
C ALA A 191 1.47 -8.29 -1.56
N ALA A 192 2.18 -7.64 -0.66
CA ALA A 192 1.59 -7.30 0.63
C ALA A 192 1.97 -5.89 1.10
N CYS A 193 1.03 -5.28 1.85
CA CYS A 193 1.24 -4.05 2.59
C CYS A 193 0.46 -4.10 3.91
N GLY A 194 1.05 -3.58 4.99
CA GLY A 194 0.45 -3.56 6.32
C GLY A 194 1.44 -3.74 7.45
N PRO A 195 0.98 -4.15 8.63
CA PRO A 195 1.84 -4.30 9.81
C PRO A 195 2.98 -5.29 9.60
N MET A 196 4.14 -5.00 10.22
CA MET A 196 5.35 -5.82 10.13
C MET A 196 5.12 -7.33 10.36
N PRO A 197 4.31 -7.79 11.32
CA PRO A 197 4.01 -9.22 11.49
C PRO A 197 3.34 -9.84 10.26
N LEU A 198 2.46 -9.11 9.57
CA LEU A 198 1.84 -9.58 8.33
C LEU A 198 2.87 -9.70 7.20
N LEU A 199 3.70 -8.68 7.03
CA LEU A 199 4.73 -8.68 5.98
C LEU A 199 5.74 -9.82 6.18
N LYS A 200 6.18 -10.05 7.42
CA LYS A 200 7.03 -11.19 7.77
C LYS A 200 6.35 -12.52 7.45
N PHE A 201 5.08 -12.66 7.85
CA PHE A 201 4.30 -13.86 7.56
C PHE A 201 4.22 -14.14 6.04
N VAL A 202 3.85 -13.12 5.24
CA VAL A 202 3.73 -13.27 3.78
C VAL A 202 5.08 -13.60 3.13
N ARG A 203 6.18 -12.98 3.59
CA ARG A 203 7.54 -13.34 3.14
C ARG A 203 7.85 -14.81 3.40
N ASP A 204 7.62 -15.28 4.62
CA ASP A 204 7.96 -16.63 5.03
C ASP A 204 7.07 -17.67 4.33
N PHE A 205 5.80 -17.33 4.13
CA PHE A 205 4.87 -18.10 3.31
C PHE A 205 5.34 -18.20 1.86
N ALA A 206 5.74 -17.09 1.24
CA ALA A 206 6.24 -17.02 -0.13
C ALA A 206 7.50 -17.91 -0.30
N ARG A 207 8.42 -17.84 0.66
CA ARG A 207 9.61 -18.70 0.69
C ARG A 207 9.25 -20.20 0.76
N LYS A 208 8.32 -20.56 1.64
CA LYS A 208 7.83 -21.95 1.79
C LYS A 208 7.16 -22.47 0.52
N LYS A 209 6.41 -21.63 -0.16
CA LYS A 209 5.67 -21.96 -1.40
C LYS A 209 6.49 -21.75 -2.67
N GLN A 210 7.71 -21.21 -2.56
CA GLN A 210 8.59 -20.88 -3.69
C GLN A 210 7.94 -19.93 -4.72
N VAL A 211 7.21 -18.92 -4.22
CA VAL A 211 6.52 -17.89 -5.01
C VAL A 211 7.24 -16.56 -4.84
N ASP A 212 7.29 -15.77 -5.90
CA ASP A 212 7.82 -14.42 -5.84
C ASP A 212 6.95 -13.51 -4.94
N CYS A 213 7.61 -12.62 -4.21
CA CYS A 213 6.94 -11.79 -3.23
C CYS A 213 7.51 -10.36 -3.25
N GLN A 214 6.62 -9.36 -3.32
CA GLN A 214 6.96 -7.95 -3.17
C GLN A 214 6.20 -7.37 -1.98
N LEU A 215 6.91 -6.68 -1.09
CA LEU A 215 6.38 -6.15 0.17
C LEU A 215 6.54 -4.64 0.20
N SER A 216 5.45 -3.93 0.43
CA SER A 216 5.44 -2.49 0.65
C SER A 216 5.57 -2.20 2.15
N LEU A 217 6.68 -1.57 2.53
CA LEU A 217 6.97 -1.23 3.93
C LEU A 217 6.39 0.13 4.31
N GLU A 218 5.92 0.22 5.53
CA GLU A 218 5.54 1.48 6.19
C GLU A 218 6.65 1.85 7.19
N GLU A 219 7.42 2.90 6.87
CA GLU A 219 8.50 3.40 7.73
C GLU A 219 8.27 4.84 8.17
N ASN A 220 8.82 5.18 9.33
CA ASN A 220 8.81 6.56 9.77
C ASN A 220 9.71 7.42 8.87
N MET A 221 9.12 8.38 8.17
CA MET A 221 9.83 9.27 7.27
C MET A 221 9.84 10.70 7.81
N ALA A 222 10.98 11.38 7.62
CA ALA A 222 11.12 12.79 7.95
C ALA A 222 11.25 13.64 6.68
N CYS A 223 12.17 13.33 5.76
CA CYS A 223 12.37 14.11 4.54
C CYS A 223 11.73 13.49 3.28
N GLY A 224 11.43 12.19 3.25
CA GLY A 224 10.92 11.45 2.08
C GLY A 224 11.85 11.44 0.85
N LEU A 225 12.94 12.19 0.89
CA LEU A 225 13.82 12.51 -0.23
C LEU A 225 15.21 11.83 -0.15
N GLY A 226 15.39 10.90 0.81
CA GLY A 226 16.63 10.16 0.97
C GLY A 226 17.78 10.91 1.66
N LEU A 227 17.56 12.11 2.18
CA LEU A 227 18.62 12.95 2.74
C LEU A 227 18.93 12.61 4.21
N CYS A 228 17.91 12.35 5.03
CA CYS A 228 18.05 12.21 6.49
C CYS A 228 18.37 10.79 6.96
N ALA A 229 18.23 9.76 6.11
CA ALA A 229 18.38 8.34 6.42
C ALA A 229 17.47 7.81 7.57
N GLY A 230 16.44 8.57 7.99
CA GLY A 230 15.55 8.19 9.09
C GLY A 230 14.66 6.98 8.80
N CYS A 231 14.41 6.66 7.51
CA CYS A 231 13.62 5.53 7.06
C CYS A 231 14.47 4.33 6.61
N SER A 232 15.63 4.12 7.26
CA SER A 232 16.56 3.05 6.87
C SER A 232 16.02 1.67 7.24
N VAL A 233 16.12 0.74 6.30
CA VAL A 233 15.76 -0.68 6.44
C VAL A 233 16.93 -1.56 6.02
N ASP A 234 16.99 -2.77 6.56
CA ASP A 234 18.05 -3.72 6.25
C ASP A 234 17.60 -4.66 5.13
N VAL A 235 18.46 -4.81 4.12
CA VAL A 235 18.22 -5.72 2.98
C VAL A 235 19.45 -6.59 2.73
N ARG A 236 19.24 -7.77 2.21
CA ARG A 236 20.30 -8.64 1.74
C ARG A 236 20.77 -8.19 0.36
N ALA A 237 22.04 -7.84 0.25
CA ALA A 237 22.69 -7.49 -1.00
C ALA A 237 22.97 -8.77 -1.84
N GLU A 238 23.34 -8.60 -3.11
CA GLU A 238 23.62 -9.71 -4.03
C GLU A 238 24.77 -10.62 -3.56
N ASN A 239 25.76 -10.05 -2.87
CA ASN A 239 26.87 -10.79 -2.27
C ASN A 239 26.50 -11.51 -0.97
N GLY A 240 25.25 -11.42 -0.50
CA GLY A 240 24.75 -12.04 0.72
C GLY A 240 24.89 -11.18 1.99
N ASP A 241 25.63 -10.08 1.95
CA ASP A 241 25.81 -9.17 3.08
C ASP A 241 24.52 -8.41 3.39
N ILE A 242 24.41 -7.91 4.62
CA ILE A 242 23.32 -6.99 4.99
C ILE A 242 23.75 -5.55 4.65
N ALA A 243 22.95 -4.90 3.82
CA ALA A 243 23.09 -3.51 3.46
C ALA A 243 21.92 -2.70 4.04
N ARG A 244 22.20 -1.49 4.49
CA ARG A 244 21.18 -0.56 4.96
C ARG A 244 20.80 0.41 3.84
N VAL A 245 19.53 0.40 3.45
CA VAL A 245 18.97 1.22 2.37
C VAL A 245 17.85 2.14 2.90
N ARG A 246 17.50 3.17 2.15
CA ARG A 246 16.46 4.11 2.55
C ARG A 246 15.13 3.75 1.91
N CYS A 247 14.13 3.46 2.73
CA CYS A 247 12.80 3.08 2.28
C CYS A 247 12.19 4.11 1.31
N CYS A 248 12.42 5.39 1.51
CA CYS A 248 11.90 6.46 0.64
C CYS A 248 12.55 6.55 -0.76
N LEU A 249 13.69 5.92 -0.99
CA LEU A 249 14.36 5.92 -2.30
C LEU A 249 14.35 4.54 -2.96
N GLU A 250 14.84 3.53 -2.24
CA GLU A 250 15.00 2.18 -2.74
C GLU A 250 13.73 1.32 -2.56
N GLY A 251 12.78 1.76 -1.69
CA GLY A 251 11.44 1.25 -1.48
C GLY A 251 10.36 2.28 -1.84
N PRO A 252 9.16 2.21 -1.29
CA PRO A 252 8.73 1.36 -0.18
C PRO A 252 8.56 -0.11 -0.56
N VAL A 253 8.49 -0.44 -1.86
CA VAL A 253 8.30 -1.81 -2.33
C VAL A 253 9.64 -2.51 -2.51
N PHE A 254 9.80 -3.65 -1.85
CA PHE A 254 11.00 -4.49 -1.90
C PHE A 254 10.68 -5.93 -2.29
N ASP A 255 11.64 -6.60 -2.93
CA ASP A 255 11.62 -8.05 -3.07
C ASP A 255 11.67 -8.69 -1.68
N GLY A 256 10.65 -9.48 -1.31
CA GLY A 256 10.56 -10.12 0.00
C GLY A 256 11.75 -11.06 0.32
N ARG A 257 12.44 -11.58 -0.69
CA ARG A 257 13.64 -12.41 -0.50
C ARG A 257 14.80 -11.61 0.06
N ARG A 258 14.84 -10.30 -0.22
CA ARG A 258 15.93 -9.41 0.20
C ARG A 258 15.69 -8.78 1.57
N LEU A 259 14.46 -8.66 2.02
CA LEU A 259 14.15 -8.00 3.29
C LEU A 259 14.68 -8.80 4.48
N VAL A 260 15.31 -8.08 5.40
CA VAL A 260 15.77 -8.57 6.70
C VAL A 260 14.96 -7.88 7.78
N PHE A 261 14.18 -8.65 8.52
CA PHE A 261 13.38 -8.10 9.61
C PHE A 261 14.15 -8.17 10.94
N PRO A 262 13.90 -7.27 11.90
CA PRO A 262 14.66 -7.19 13.17
C PRO A 262 14.68 -8.48 14.00
N THR A 263 13.81 -9.42 13.67
CA THR A 263 13.68 -10.72 14.40
C THR A 263 14.15 -11.93 13.58
N ASP A 264 14.85 -11.69 12.48
CA ASP A 264 15.42 -12.76 11.64
C ASP A 264 16.69 -13.37 12.22
#